data_aa5fdda494c3f0059fba42314e60ebde
#
_entry.id   aa5fdda494c3f0059fba42314e60ebde
#
_cell.length_a   1.000
_cell.length_b   1.000
_cell.length_c   1.000
_cell.angle_alpha   90.00
_cell.angle_beta   90.00
_cell.angle_gamma   90.00
#
_symmetry.space_group_name_H-M   'P 1'
#
loop_
_entity.id
_entity.type
_entity.pdbx_description
1 polymer ?
#
loop_
_entity_poly.entity_id
_entity_poly.type
_entity_poly.pdbx_seq_one_letter_code
_entity_poly.pdbx_strand_id
1 'polypeptide(L)'
;MPDVDLAIVGSGFGGSILAMIARRLGLRVALLERGRHPRFAIGESSSPLAGILLEQLADRYDLPRLKPLAAFGAWQRAYPDVVCGLKRGFTYFKHDAGRRFAAAPDRSNHLLVAASPHDAISDTHWLRADVDAFLMREAAALGAEYADEVQLESLEWDTGGAAVLRGHRRGAALCVRARGVVDATGPRGFLSRALGIGSQSFPGYPGTQALFSHFTGVARCDEMADYTGAGARGEGPPYPVDDAALHHVFDGGWMWVLRFGNGVTSAGVAVEDALAEDLRLADGEAAWRRLLDRLPTVRDQFAGAAPVRQFDWMPRLSYRASAAAGPCWALLPSAAAFVDPLFSTGFPLTLLGVERLAGLLESGTFFGAPRDGDEPRRQVGAVSSLQAYSDVTLAEADHTAAFVAGCYAGFPRFDDFVQYSMFYFAAASYAEIARRVAPERAAVGFLRAGDPAFAPALRTLSPAGGAARRADLGARVRDAVAPVNIAGLCEPGKKNWYAADAADAIAGAAKLGVAPENVAAALAALGF
;
A
#
# COMPACT_ATOMS: atom_id res chain seq x y z
N MET A 1 -28.43 -9.39 -16.04
CA MET A 1 -28.36 -9.72 -14.61
C MET A 1 -29.56 -9.12 -13.92
N PRO A 2 -30.02 -9.69 -12.79
CA PRO A 2 -31.11 -9.11 -12.03
C PRO A 2 -30.73 -7.78 -11.40
N ASP A 3 -31.71 -7.05 -10.88
CA ASP A 3 -31.48 -5.85 -10.08
C ASP A 3 -30.72 -6.20 -8.81
N VAL A 4 -29.64 -5.47 -8.50
CA VAL A 4 -28.83 -5.66 -7.30
C VAL A 4 -28.84 -4.40 -6.42
N ASP A 5 -28.41 -4.55 -5.17
CA ASP A 5 -28.27 -3.38 -4.29
C ASP A 5 -26.95 -2.65 -4.57
N LEU A 6 -25.87 -3.41 -4.84
CA LEU A 6 -24.55 -2.86 -5.09
C LEU A 6 -23.87 -3.53 -6.28
N ALA A 7 -23.41 -2.75 -7.26
CA ALA A 7 -22.48 -3.18 -8.29
C ALA A 7 -21.06 -2.78 -7.93
N ILE A 8 -20.14 -3.75 -7.88
CA ILE A 8 -18.71 -3.52 -7.65
C ILE A 8 -17.98 -3.84 -8.95
N VAL A 9 -17.28 -2.87 -9.50
CA VAL A 9 -16.52 -3.01 -10.75
C VAL A 9 -15.06 -3.21 -10.42
N GLY A 10 -14.53 -4.39 -10.74
CA GLY A 10 -13.17 -4.84 -10.41
C GLY A 10 -13.15 -5.83 -9.23
N SER A 11 -12.66 -7.05 -9.49
CA SER A 11 -12.56 -8.14 -8.51
C SER A 11 -11.13 -8.36 -7.99
N GLY A 12 -10.32 -7.29 -7.90
CA GLY A 12 -9.10 -7.30 -7.12
C GLY A 12 -9.39 -7.41 -5.63
N PHE A 13 -8.35 -7.49 -4.78
CA PHE A 13 -8.54 -7.74 -3.34
C PHE A 13 -9.55 -6.77 -2.68
N GLY A 14 -9.45 -5.46 -2.97
CA GLY A 14 -10.35 -4.47 -2.36
C GLY A 14 -11.81 -4.65 -2.77
N GLY A 15 -12.08 -4.89 -4.06
CA GLY A 15 -13.44 -5.13 -4.57
C GLY A 15 -14.03 -6.44 -4.06
N SER A 16 -13.23 -7.51 -4.01
CA SER A 16 -13.66 -8.81 -3.49
C SER A 16 -13.95 -8.78 -1.99
N ILE A 17 -13.10 -8.12 -1.18
CA ILE A 17 -13.35 -7.95 0.26
C ILE A 17 -14.61 -7.11 0.51
N LEU A 18 -14.80 -6.01 -0.20
CA LEU A 18 -16.01 -5.20 -0.09
C LEU A 18 -17.26 -5.99 -0.50
N ALA A 19 -17.17 -6.84 -1.53
CA ALA A 19 -18.27 -7.72 -1.96
C ALA A 19 -18.63 -8.72 -0.86
N MET A 20 -17.65 -9.36 -0.21
CA MET A 20 -17.88 -10.26 0.92
C MET A 20 -18.59 -9.54 2.08
N ILE A 21 -18.13 -8.36 2.45
CA ILE A 21 -18.73 -7.53 3.51
C ILE A 21 -20.18 -7.17 3.14
N ALA A 22 -20.42 -6.68 1.93
CA ALA A 22 -21.76 -6.31 1.47
C ALA A 22 -22.72 -7.52 1.48
N ARG A 23 -22.23 -8.72 1.16
CA ARG A 23 -23.01 -9.96 1.27
C ARG A 23 -23.33 -10.29 2.73
N ARG A 24 -22.40 -10.11 3.66
CA ARG A 24 -22.67 -10.30 5.11
C ARG A 24 -23.67 -9.28 5.67
N LEU A 25 -23.73 -8.09 5.07
CA LEU A 25 -24.76 -7.08 5.39
C LEU A 25 -26.13 -7.38 4.73
N GLY A 26 -26.26 -8.49 4.01
CA GLY A 26 -27.52 -8.93 3.37
C GLY A 26 -27.81 -8.25 2.03
N LEU A 27 -26.85 -7.50 1.45
CA LEU A 27 -27.05 -6.84 0.16
C LEU A 27 -26.89 -7.82 -1.00
N ARG A 28 -27.68 -7.64 -2.07
CA ARG A 28 -27.47 -8.32 -3.35
C ARG A 28 -26.32 -7.60 -4.08
N VAL A 29 -25.28 -8.35 -4.45
CA VAL A 29 -24.03 -7.79 -5.00
C VAL A 29 -23.73 -8.40 -6.35
N ALA A 30 -23.48 -7.54 -7.36
CA ALA A 30 -22.83 -7.93 -8.61
C ALA A 30 -21.34 -7.55 -8.53
N LEU A 31 -20.44 -8.52 -8.72
CA LEU A 31 -19.00 -8.33 -8.79
C LEU A 31 -18.54 -8.55 -10.23
N LEU A 32 -18.16 -7.45 -10.91
CA LEU A 32 -17.90 -7.43 -12.34
C LEU A 32 -16.39 -7.30 -12.60
N GLU A 33 -15.82 -8.19 -13.40
CA GLU A 33 -14.40 -8.21 -13.74
C GLU A 33 -14.20 -8.17 -15.26
N ARG A 34 -13.30 -7.29 -15.71
CA ARG A 34 -12.95 -7.20 -17.14
C ARG A 34 -12.13 -8.38 -17.62
N GLY A 35 -11.23 -8.85 -16.79
CA GLY A 35 -10.37 -10.00 -17.07
C GLY A 35 -10.98 -11.31 -16.59
N ARG A 36 -10.13 -12.31 -16.52
CA ARG A 36 -10.44 -13.64 -15.96
C ARG A 36 -9.35 -14.03 -14.98
N HIS A 37 -9.72 -14.48 -13.77
CA HIS A 37 -8.76 -15.00 -12.79
C HIS A 37 -8.28 -16.42 -13.13
N PRO A 38 -7.01 -16.76 -12.79
CA PRO A 38 -5.98 -15.88 -12.24
C PRO A 38 -5.47 -14.87 -13.27
N ARG A 39 -5.23 -13.63 -12.85
CA ARG A 39 -4.68 -12.57 -13.69
C ARG A 39 -3.63 -11.76 -12.96
N PHE A 40 -2.69 -11.21 -13.70
CA PHE A 40 -1.72 -10.29 -13.15
C PHE A 40 -2.37 -9.00 -12.65
N ALA A 41 -1.88 -8.50 -11.53
CA ALA A 41 -2.06 -7.14 -11.06
C ALA A 41 -0.82 -6.71 -10.27
N ILE A 42 -0.44 -5.44 -10.39
CA ILE A 42 0.63 -4.84 -9.57
C ILE A 42 0.08 -4.33 -8.24
N GLY A 43 0.98 -4.02 -7.29
CA GLY A 43 0.65 -3.69 -5.91
C GLY A 43 0.62 -4.96 -5.07
N GLU A 44 1.81 -5.41 -4.65
CA GLU A 44 2.06 -6.78 -4.17
C GLU A 44 2.64 -6.80 -2.75
N SER A 45 2.98 -5.66 -2.18
CA SER A 45 3.59 -5.59 -0.86
C SER A 45 2.59 -5.05 0.18
N SER A 46 2.30 -5.84 1.21
CA SER A 46 1.46 -5.48 2.35
C SER A 46 2.24 -4.68 3.41
N SER A 47 1.59 -4.33 4.50
CA SER A 47 2.19 -3.66 5.67
C SER A 47 1.45 -4.09 6.95
N PRO A 48 2.02 -3.90 8.15
CA PRO A 48 1.36 -4.29 9.41
C PRO A 48 -0.03 -3.70 9.56
N LEU A 49 -0.22 -2.43 9.16
CA LEU A 49 -1.55 -1.80 9.21
C LEU A 49 -2.57 -2.52 8.32
N ALA A 50 -2.13 -3.02 7.15
CA ALA A 50 -3.03 -3.79 6.28
C ALA A 50 -3.41 -5.14 6.93
N GLY A 51 -2.47 -5.81 7.59
CA GLY A 51 -2.74 -7.03 8.37
C GLY A 51 -3.77 -6.79 9.47
N ILE A 52 -3.60 -5.73 10.28
CA ILE A 52 -4.55 -5.33 11.33
C ILE A 52 -5.95 -5.05 10.76
N LEU A 53 -6.02 -4.34 9.64
CA LEU A 53 -7.30 -4.04 8.97
C LEU A 53 -8.00 -5.32 8.49
N LEU A 54 -7.25 -6.28 7.94
CA LEU A 54 -7.80 -7.59 7.55
C LEU A 54 -8.36 -8.35 8.75
N GLU A 55 -7.63 -8.39 9.88
CA GLU A 55 -8.12 -9.00 11.12
C GLU A 55 -9.40 -8.34 11.61
N GLN A 56 -9.40 -7.00 11.71
CA GLN A 56 -10.55 -6.24 12.20
C GLN A 56 -11.78 -6.38 11.31
N LEU A 57 -11.60 -6.35 9.98
CA LEU A 57 -12.69 -6.58 9.02
C LEU A 57 -13.19 -8.02 9.09
N ALA A 58 -12.29 -8.99 9.25
CA ALA A 58 -12.65 -10.40 9.39
C ALA A 58 -13.49 -10.65 10.63
N ASP A 59 -13.08 -10.12 11.78
CA ASP A 59 -13.79 -10.28 13.05
C ASP A 59 -15.13 -9.52 13.04
N ARG A 60 -15.17 -8.30 12.49
CA ARG A 60 -16.38 -7.47 12.47
C ARG A 60 -17.51 -8.05 11.60
N TYR A 61 -17.16 -8.56 10.43
CA TYR A 61 -18.14 -9.00 9.41
C TYR A 61 -18.23 -10.52 9.28
N ASP A 62 -17.72 -11.27 10.27
CA ASP A 62 -17.72 -12.73 10.26
C ASP A 62 -17.15 -13.32 8.95
N LEU A 63 -15.91 -12.93 8.66
CA LEU A 63 -15.15 -13.37 7.48
C LEU A 63 -13.89 -14.14 7.90
N PRO A 64 -14.02 -15.28 8.59
CA PRO A 64 -12.88 -15.97 9.22
C PRO A 64 -11.80 -16.40 8.21
N ARG A 65 -12.17 -16.56 6.94
CA ARG A 65 -11.22 -16.94 5.89
C ARG A 65 -10.29 -15.81 5.44
N LEU A 66 -10.58 -14.54 5.80
CA LEU A 66 -9.66 -13.42 5.59
C LEU A 66 -8.55 -13.37 6.65
N LYS A 67 -8.84 -13.78 7.87
CA LYS A 67 -7.96 -13.59 9.03
C LYS A 67 -6.55 -14.18 8.85
N PRO A 68 -6.38 -15.39 8.26
CA PRO A 68 -5.04 -15.94 8.02
C PRO A 68 -4.16 -15.11 7.08
N LEU A 69 -4.76 -14.29 6.20
CA LEU A 69 -4.00 -13.44 5.27
C LEU A 69 -3.28 -12.26 5.95
N ALA A 70 -3.55 -12.02 7.23
CA ALA A 70 -2.99 -10.91 7.99
C ALA A 70 -1.52 -11.10 8.38
N ALA A 71 -1.01 -12.35 8.44
CA ALA A 71 0.36 -12.65 8.85
C ALA A 71 0.93 -13.88 8.14
N PHE A 72 2.21 -13.85 7.81
CA PHE A 72 2.89 -14.89 7.03
C PHE A 72 2.72 -16.30 7.62
N GLY A 73 2.99 -16.50 8.90
CA GLY A 73 2.87 -17.83 9.48
C GLY A 73 1.44 -18.37 9.55
N ALA A 74 0.45 -17.51 9.75
CA ALA A 74 -0.96 -17.90 9.69
C ALA A 74 -1.37 -18.26 8.26
N TRP A 75 -0.91 -17.49 7.29
CA TRP A 75 -1.16 -17.73 5.86
C TRP A 75 -0.59 -19.08 5.41
N GLN A 76 0.70 -19.34 5.70
CA GLN A 76 1.37 -20.59 5.31
C GLN A 76 0.68 -21.84 5.87
N ARG A 77 0.12 -21.75 7.09
CA ARG A 77 -0.65 -22.86 7.68
C ARG A 77 -2.03 -23.05 7.07
N ALA A 78 -2.73 -21.95 6.76
CA ALA A 78 -4.11 -22.01 6.31
C ALA A 78 -4.24 -22.20 4.80
N TYR A 79 -3.34 -21.59 4.04
CA TYR A 79 -3.43 -21.51 2.57
C TYR A 79 -2.07 -21.70 1.91
N PRO A 80 -1.39 -22.87 2.07
CA PRO A 80 -0.08 -23.11 1.49
C PRO A 80 -0.06 -23.03 -0.04
N ASP A 81 -1.20 -23.26 -0.69
CA ASP A 81 -1.35 -23.20 -2.15
C ASP A 81 -1.67 -21.79 -2.69
N VAL A 82 -1.90 -20.81 -1.83
CA VAL A 82 -2.06 -19.40 -2.21
C VAL A 82 -0.74 -18.69 -1.99
N VAL A 83 -0.01 -18.44 -3.06
CA VAL A 83 1.38 -17.99 -2.99
C VAL A 83 1.51 -16.60 -2.37
N CYS A 84 2.35 -16.50 -1.33
CA CYS A 84 2.82 -15.25 -0.77
C CYS A 84 4.34 -15.28 -0.53
N GLY A 85 4.94 -14.14 -0.25
CA GLY A 85 6.33 -13.98 0.15
C GLY A 85 6.44 -13.44 1.57
N LEU A 86 7.55 -13.72 2.24
CA LEU A 86 7.89 -13.22 3.58
C LEU A 86 8.29 -11.74 3.50
N LYS A 87 7.78 -10.91 4.42
CA LYS A 87 8.18 -9.52 4.55
C LYS A 87 8.40 -9.13 6.01
N ARG A 88 9.66 -9.16 6.44
CA ARG A 88 10.09 -8.77 7.81
C ARG A 88 10.13 -7.26 8.03
N GLY A 89 10.21 -6.47 6.94
CA GLY A 89 10.35 -5.03 7.03
C GLY A 89 10.66 -4.37 5.69
N PHE A 90 11.44 -3.32 5.75
CA PHE A 90 11.86 -2.52 4.59
C PHE A 90 13.39 -2.41 4.58
N THR A 91 14.01 -2.79 3.46
CA THR A 91 15.45 -2.69 3.22
C THR A 91 15.72 -1.70 2.09
N TYR A 92 16.63 -0.76 2.29
CA TYR A 92 17.04 0.23 1.28
C TYR A 92 18.55 0.26 1.15
N PHE A 93 19.06 0.21 -0.08
CA PHE A 93 20.47 0.36 -0.43
C PHE A 93 20.64 1.51 -1.41
N LYS A 94 21.53 2.48 -1.11
CA LYS A 94 21.86 3.60 -2.00
C LYS A 94 22.92 3.18 -3.01
N HIS A 95 22.65 3.35 -4.27
CA HIS A 95 23.57 3.10 -5.37
C HIS A 95 23.97 4.40 -6.07
N ASP A 96 25.23 4.50 -6.42
CA ASP A 96 25.76 5.54 -7.29
C ASP A 96 25.98 4.97 -8.70
N ALA A 97 25.58 5.71 -9.71
CA ALA A 97 25.72 5.26 -11.10
C ALA A 97 27.19 4.98 -11.47
N GLY A 98 27.41 3.84 -12.11
CA GLY A 98 28.74 3.38 -12.53
C GLY A 98 29.62 2.83 -11.40
N ARG A 99 29.15 2.79 -10.16
CA ARG A 99 29.92 2.29 -9.01
C ARG A 99 29.32 1.01 -8.45
N ARG A 100 30.19 0.10 -8.00
CA ARG A 100 29.74 -1.05 -7.20
C ARG A 100 29.30 -0.55 -5.83
N PHE A 101 28.21 -1.15 -5.34
CA PHE A 101 27.82 -0.95 -3.94
C PHE A 101 28.83 -1.62 -3.01
N ALA A 102 29.11 -0.98 -1.91
CA ALA A 102 29.85 -1.57 -0.79
C ALA A 102 29.21 -1.03 0.49
N ALA A 103 28.68 -1.94 1.30
CA ALA A 103 27.99 -1.54 2.52
C ALA A 103 28.92 -0.75 3.45
N ALA A 104 28.56 0.48 3.79
CA ALA A 104 29.36 1.36 4.65
C ALA A 104 29.35 0.86 6.11
N PRO A 105 30.49 0.84 6.81
CA PRO A 105 30.55 0.39 8.20
C PRO A 105 29.72 1.24 9.19
N ASP A 106 29.53 2.50 8.87
CA ASP A 106 28.67 3.43 9.61
C ASP A 106 27.20 3.36 9.22
N ARG A 107 26.87 2.51 8.24
CA ARG A 107 25.52 2.31 7.68
C ARG A 107 24.93 3.56 6.99
N SER A 108 25.76 4.49 6.56
CA SER A 108 25.32 5.74 5.92
C SER A 108 24.68 5.54 4.53
N ASN A 109 24.88 4.38 3.88
CA ASN A 109 24.36 4.07 2.54
C ASN A 109 23.30 2.97 2.52
N HIS A 110 22.76 2.57 3.68
CA HIS A 110 21.65 1.65 3.76
C HIS A 110 20.76 1.89 4.99
N LEU A 111 19.49 1.49 4.88
CA LEU A 111 18.48 1.62 5.94
C LEU A 111 17.69 0.33 6.02
N LEU A 112 17.59 -0.24 7.23
CA LEU A 112 16.75 -1.40 7.53
C LEU A 112 15.78 -1.05 8.66
N VAL A 113 14.48 -1.22 8.41
CA VAL A 113 13.44 -0.99 9.40
C VAL A 113 12.57 -2.23 9.50
N ALA A 114 12.66 -2.95 10.60
CA ALA A 114 11.85 -4.13 10.87
C ALA A 114 10.40 -3.73 11.17
N ALA A 115 9.46 -4.49 10.63
CA ALA A 115 8.03 -4.39 10.91
C ALA A 115 7.59 -5.48 11.90
N SER A 116 8.36 -6.55 12.05
CA SER A 116 8.07 -7.68 12.93
C SER A 116 9.35 -8.31 13.50
N PRO A 117 9.29 -8.89 14.72
CA PRO A 117 10.46 -9.52 15.36
C PRO A 117 10.81 -10.89 14.76
N HIS A 118 9.85 -11.61 14.17
CA HIS A 118 10.07 -12.94 13.57
C HIS A 118 9.03 -13.25 12.47
N ASP A 119 9.28 -14.31 11.70
CA ASP A 119 8.56 -14.65 10.47
C ASP A 119 7.08 -14.96 10.70
N ALA A 120 6.73 -15.61 11.81
CA ALA A 120 5.36 -16.08 12.03
C ALA A 120 4.31 -14.94 12.05
N ILE A 121 4.70 -13.74 12.50
CA ILE A 121 3.82 -12.56 12.57
C ILE A 121 4.19 -11.48 11.54
N SER A 122 5.06 -11.83 10.60
CA SER A 122 5.52 -10.91 9.55
C SER A 122 4.43 -10.59 8.54
N ASP A 123 4.60 -9.45 7.89
CA ASP A 123 3.84 -9.10 6.70
C ASP A 123 4.14 -10.04 5.52
N THR A 124 3.41 -9.81 4.44
CA THR A 124 3.50 -10.65 3.25
C THR A 124 3.63 -9.84 1.96
N HIS A 125 4.31 -10.44 0.99
CA HIS A 125 4.15 -10.08 -0.42
C HIS A 125 3.07 -10.96 -1.03
N TRP A 126 2.14 -10.38 -1.76
CA TRP A 126 0.99 -11.06 -2.35
C TRP A 126 1.22 -11.34 -3.82
N LEU A 127 1.36 -12.61 -4.22
CA LEU A 127 1.25 -12.94 -5.63
C LEU A 127 -0.21 -12.72 -6.06
N ARG A 128 -0.47 -11.55 -6.63
CA ARG A 128 -1.83 -11.03 -6.85
C ARG A 128 -2.69 -11.94 -7.72
N ALA A 129 -2.09 -12.69 -8.66
CA ALA A 129 -2.81 -13.66 -9.47
C ALA A 129 -3.53 -14.70 -8.60
N ASP A 130 -2.84 -15.24 -7.59
CA ASP A 130 -3.38 -16.28 -6.71
C ASP A 130 -4.33 -15.69 -5.66
N VAL A 131 -3.91 -14.60 -5.03
CA VAL A 131 -4.67 -13.97 -3.93
C VAL A 131 -5.96 -13.35 -4.43
N ASP A 132 -5.94 -12.60 -5.52
CA ASP A 132 -7.15 -12.00 -6.09
C ASP A 132 -8.14 -13.10 -6.54
N ALA A 133 -7.62 -14.21 -7.11
CA ALA A 133 -8.45 -15.36 -7.47
C ALA A 133 -9.05 -16.05 -6.24
N PHE A 134 -8.29 -16.19 -5.16
CA PHE A 134 -8.77 -16.71 -3.88
C PHE A 134 -9.90 -15.83 -3.33
N LEU A 135 -9.68 -14.54 -3.18
CA LEU A 135 -10.64 -13.60 -2.61
C LEU A 135 -11.93 -13.48 -3.46
N MET A 136 -11.80 -13.52 -4.78
CA MET A 136 -12.96 -13.55 -5.68
C MET A 136 -13.81 -14.81 -5.46
N ARG A 137 -13.18 -16.00 -5.33
CA ARG A 137 -13.91 -17.25 -5.04
C ARG A 137 -14.63 -17.17 -3.68
N GLU A 138 -14.01 -16.59 -2.66
CA GLU A 138 -14.65 -16.39 -1.35
C GLU A 138 -15.87 -15.44 -1.46
N ALA A 139 -15.76 -14.35 -2.23
CA ALA A 139 -16.88 -13.45 -2.48
C ALA A 139 -18.05 -14.17 -3.21
N ALA A 140 -17.73 -14.96 -4.22
CA ALA A 140 -18.73 -15.76 -4.95
C ALA A 140 -19.38 -16.83 -4.04
N ALA A 141 -18.60 -17.50 -3.19
CA ALA A 141 -19.09 -18.50 -2.23
C ALA A 141 -20.07 -17.87 -1.19
N LEU A 142 -19.89 -16.59 -0.85
CA LEU A 142 -20.81 -15.84 -0.01
C LEU A 142 -22.05 -15.32 -0.78
N GLY A 143 -22.16 -15.63 -2.08
CA GLY A 143 -23.32 -15.32 -2.91
C GLY A 143 -23.23 -13.99 -3.66
N ALA A 144 -22.02 -13.41 -3.85
CA ALA A 144 -21.86 -12.35 -4.82
C ALA A 144 -22.02 -12.90 -6.24
N GLU A 145 -22.81 -12.23 -7.08
CA GLU A 145 -23.00 -12.60 -8.49
C GLU A 145 -21.74 -12.19 -9.27
N TYR A 146 -20.76 -13.09 -9.36
CA TYR A 146 -19.51 -12.84 -10.06
C TYR A 146 -19.69 -13.00 -11.58
N ALA A 147 -19.21 -12.02 -12.35
CA ALA A 147 -19.12 -12.09 -13.80
C ALA A 147 -17.73 -11.62 -14.27
N ASP A 148 -17.01 -12.51 -14.93
CA ASP A 148 -15.75 -12.24 -15.63
C ASP A 148 -15.97 -11.83 -17.10
N GLU A 149 -14.90 -11.34 -17.74
CA GLU A 149 -14.90 -10.94 -19.16
C GLU A 149 -15.99 -9.91 -19.47
N VAL A 150 -16.27 -9.02 -18.49
CA VAL A 150 -17.26 -7.94 -18.60
C VAL A 150 -16.58 -6.67 -19.05
N GLN A 151 -16.92 -6.19 -20.22
CA GLN A 151 -16.50 -4.90 -20.73
C GLN A 151 -17.65 -3.90 -20.58
N LEU A 152 -17.56 -3.05 -19.58
CA LEU A 152 -18.52 -1.96 -19.35
C LEU A 152 -18.20 -0.76 -20.26
N GLU A 153 -19.27 -0.17 -20.83
CA GLU A 153 -19.21 0.91 -21.81
C GLU A 153 -19.85 2.20 -21.27
N SER A 154 -20.97 2.08 -20.56
CA SER A 154 -21.68 3.25 -20.04
C SER A 154 -22.28 3.02 -18.66
N LEU A 155 -22.52 4.12 -17.97
CA LEU A 155 -23.28 4.23 -16.74
C LEU A 155 -24.28 5.38 -16.90
N GLU A 156 -25.53 5.09 -16.63
CA GLU A 156 -26.63 6.04 -16.64
C GLU A 156 -27.42 5.91 -15.34
N TRP A 157 -28.11 6.98 -14.93
CA TRP A 157 -29.05 6.93 -13.82
C TRP A 157 -30.46 6.96 -14.36
N ASP A 158 -31.27 5.96 -13.98
CA ASP A 158 -32.68 5.92 -14.40
C ASP A 158 -33.54 6.93 -13.61
N THR A 159 -34.80 7.06 -14.01
CA THR A 159 -35.78 7.97 -13.37
C THR A 159 -36.06 7.63 -11.90
N GLY A 160 -35.75 6.40 -11.47
CA GLY A 160 -35.86 5.95 -10.08
C GLY A 160 -34.58 6.14 -9.27
N GLY A 161 -33.53 6.75 -9.86
CA GLY A 161 -32.25 6.99 -9.21
C GLY A 161 -31.34 5.75 -9.13
N ALA A 162 -31.66 4.66 -9.83
CA ALA A 162 -30.79 3.50 -9.89
C ALA A 162 -29.74 3.63 -11.02
N ALA A 163 -28.55 3.16 -10.77
CA ALA A 163 -27.48 3.06 -11.74
C ALA A 163 -27.75 1.93 -12.74
N VAL A 164 -27.63 2.23 -14.02
CA VAL A 164 -27.76 1.26 -15.13
C VAL A 164 -26.40 1.16 -15.82
N LEU A 165 -25.70 0.05 -15.60
CA LEU A 165 -24.42 -0.26 -16.22
C LEU A 165 -24.68 -1.10 -17.47
N ARG A 166 -24.16 -0.65 -18.61
CA ARG A 166 -24.28 -1.36 -19.89
C ARG A 166 -22.92 -1.72 -20.44
N GLY A 167 -22.87 -2.81 -21.18
CA GLY A 167 -21.67 -3.31 -21.83
C GLY A 167 -21.87 -4.69 -22.42
N HIS A 168 -20.81 -5.46 -22.50
CA HIS A 168 -20.82 -6.80 -23.07
C HIS A 168 -20.11 -7.79 -22.17
N ARG A 169 -20.57 -9.03 -22.18
CA ARG A 169 -19.88 -10.18 -21.59
C ARG A 169 -19.74 -11.26 -22.66
N ARG A 170 -18.51 -11.61 -23.03
CA ARG A 170 -18.23 -12.62 -24.08
C ARG A 170 -18.98 -12.35 -25.38
N GLY A 171 -19.09 -11.08 -25.75
CA GLY A 171 -19.81 -10.66 -26.96
C GLY A 171 -21.33 -10.55 -26.84
N ALA A 172 -21.95 -11.02 -25.74
CA ALA A 172 -23.36 -10.83 -25.48
C ALA A 172 -23.64 -9.53 -24.70
N ALA A 173 -24.70 -8.82 -25.03
CA ALA A 173 -25.10 -7.61 -24.32
C ALA A 173 -25.32 -7.88 -22.83
N LEU A 174 -24.78 -7.01 -21.98
CA LEU A 174 -24.94 -7.03 -20.53
C LEU A 174 -25.61 -5.75 -20.07
N CYS A 175 -26.58 -5.88 -19.17
CA CYS A 175 -27.17 -4.78 -18.43
C CYS A 175 -27.26 -5.17 -16.95
N VAL A 176 -26.76 -4.32 -16.06
CA VAL A 176 -26.85 -4.46 -14.60
C VAL A 176 -27.50 -3.21 -14.05
N ARG A 177 -28.55 -3.36 -13.28
CA ARG A 177 -29.21 -2.28 -12.56
C ARG A 177 -28.90 -2.38 -11.08
N ALA A 178 -28.41 -1.30 -10.47
CA ALA A 178 -27.95 -1.27 -9.07
C ALA A 178 -28.40 0.01 -8.36
N ARG A 179 -28.64 -0.07 -7.04
CA ARG A 179 -28.91 1.13 -6.22
C ARG A 179 -27.65 1.98 -6.03
N GLY A 180 -26.48 1.35 -6.08
CA GLY A 180 -25.20 2.05 -5.97
C GLY A 180 -24.06 1.30 -6.65
N VAL A 181 -22.98 2.02 -6.93
CA VAL A 181 -21.82 1.50 -7.66
C VAL A 181 -20.52 1.84 -6.93
N VAL A 182 -19.63 0.83 -6.81
CA VAL A 182 -18.25 1.06 -6.34
C VAL A 182 -17.26 0.65 -7.42
N ASP A 183 -16.33 1.54 -7.75
CA ASP A 183 -15.22 1.26 -8.67
C ASP A 183 -13.99 0.79 -7.88
N ALA A 184 -13.59 -0.44 -8.13
CA ALA A 184 -12.42 -1.12 -7.60
C ALA A 184 -11.41 -1.51 -8.70
N THR A 185 -11.48 -0.87 -9.88
CA THR A 185 -10.69 -1.25 -11.06
C THR A 185 -9.25 -0.72 -11.05
N GLY A 186 -8.89 0.08 -10.03
CA GLY A 186 -7.59 0.75 -9.96
C GLY A 186 -7.54 2.07 -10.74
N PRO A 187 -6.34 2.63 -10.95
CA PRO A 187 -6.16 3.98 -11.49
C PRO A 187 -6.87 4.20 -12.84
N ARG A 188 -7.53 5.36 -12.98
CA ARG A 188 -8.26 5.76 -14.20
C ARG A 188 -9.31 4.74 -14.63
N GLY A 189 -10.02 4.21 -13.65
CA GLY A 189 -10.98 3.13 -13.78
C GLY A 189 -12.25 3.45 -14.56
N PHE A 190 -13.24 2.60 -14.43
CA PHE A 190 -14.49 2.69 -15.19
C PHE A 190 -15.28 3.95 -14.84
N LEU A 191 -15.54 4.21 -13.54
CA LEU A 191 -16.34 5.38 -13.13
C LEU A 191 -15.66 6.70 -13.48
N SER A 192 -14.32 6.77 -13.39
CA SER A 192 -13.60 7.98 -13.78
C SER A 192 -13.87 8.37 -15.22
N ARG A 193 -13.98 7.40 -16.13
CA ARG A 193 -14.33 7.63 -17.54
C ARG A 193 -15.82 7.85 -17.75
N ALA A 194 -16.66 7.02 -17.17
CA ALA A 194 -18.10 7.05 -17.38
C ALA A 194 -18.76 8.32 -16.82
N LEU A 195 -18.23 8.86 -15.72
CA LEU A 195 -18.75 10.08 -15.07
C LEU A 195 -17.94 11.33 -15.40
N GLY A 196 -16.90 11.24 -16.22
CA GLY A 196 -16.03 12.36 -16.56
C GLY A 196 -15.30 12.94 -15.35
N ILE A 197 -14.92 12.09 -14.37
CA ILE A 197 -14.19 12.54 -13.19
C ILE A 197 -12.79 13.00 -13.60
N GLY A 198 -12.50 14.28 -13.39
CA GLY A 198 -11.22 14.89 -13.77
C GLY A 198 -10.04 14.24 -13.06
N SER A 199 -8.88 14.23 -13.74
CA SER A 199 -7.61 13.82 -13.16
C SER A 199 -6.75 15.03 -12.86
N GLN A 200 -6.11 15.05 -11.70
CA GLN A 200 -5.21 16.09 -11.24
C GLN A 200 -3.82 15.51 -10.96
N SER A 201 -2.80 16.34 -10.98
CA SER A 201 -1.49 16.01 -10.44
C SER A 201 -1.42 16.36 -8.95
N PHE A 202 -0.58 15.67 -8.20
CA PHE A 202 -0.29 16.06 -6.82
C PHE A 202 0.62 17.30 -6.79
N PRO A 203 0.27 18.33 -6.01
CA PRO A 203 1.10 19.54 -5.91
C PRO A 203 2.52 19.22 -5.41
N GLY A 204 3.54 19.67 -6.16
CA GLY A 204 4.95 19.47 -5.78
C GLY A 204 5.48 18.05 -5.90
N TYR A 205 4.70 17.11 -6.44
CA TYR A 205 5.14 15.75 -6.72
C TYR A 205 5.81 15.67 -8.09
N PRO A 206 6.97 14.98 -8.24
CA PRO A 206 7.63 14.85 -9.53
C PRO A 206 6.78 14.02 -10.53
N GLY A 207 6.95 14.29 -11.82
CA GLY A 207 6.49 13.38 -12.86
C GLY A 207 7.29 12.09 -12.78
N THR A 208 6.59 10.94 -12.68
CA THR A 208 7.23 9.63 -12.54
C THR A 208 6.63 8.60 -13.48
N GLN A 209 7.48 7.68 -13.93
CA GLN A 209 7.12 6.53 -14.75
C GLN A 209 7.58 5.25 -14.05
N ALA A 210 6.98 4.11 -14.43
CA ALA A 210 7.41 2.81 -13.92
C ALA A 210 7.61 1.80 -15.04
N LEU A 211 8.55 0.87 -14.82
CA LEU A 211 8.79 -0.30 -15.66
C LEU A 211 9.00 -1.51 -14.75
N PHE A 212 8.30 -2.61 -15.02
CA PHE A 212 8.36 -3.78 -14.14
C PHE A 212 8.03 -5.10 -14.85
N SER A 213 8.49 -6.18 -14.23
CA SER A 213 8.15 -7.55 -14.63
C SER A 213 8.26 -8.50 -13.44
N HIS A 214 7.93 -9.77 -13.66
CA HIS A 214 8.26 -10.87 -12.75
C HIS A 214 9.44 -11.66 -13.31
N PHE A 215 10.29 -12.16 -12.42
CA PHE A 215 11.53 -12.86 -12.76
C PHE A 215 11.67 -14.16 -11.97
N THR A 216 12.44 -15.08 -12.50
CA THR A 216 13.07 -16.18 -11.75
C THR A 216 14.58 -15.97 -11.74
N GLY A 217 15.31 -16.62 -10.81
CA GLY A 217 16.76 -16.61 -10.78
C GLY A 217 17.42 -15.30 -10.33
N VAL A 218 16.68 -14.40 -9.65
CA VAL A 218 17.24 -13.18 -9.03
C VAL A 218 18.04 -13.58 -7.80
N ALA A 219 19.36 -13.27 -7.77
CA ALA A 219 20.23 -13.59 -6.63
C ALA A 219 19.81 -12.84 -5.36
N ARG A 220 20.10 -13.42 -4.19
CA ARG A 220 19.86 -12.76 -2.91
C ARG A 220 21.00 -11.79 -2.57
N CYS A 221 20.67 -10.62 -2.07
CA CYS A 221 21.66 -9.64 -1.62
C CYS A 221 22.43 -10.15 -0.39
N ASP A 222 21.78 -10.91 0.49
CA ASP A 222 22.44 -11.48 1.68
C ASP A 222 23.47 -12.59 1.34
N GLU A 223 23.50 -13.08 0.11
CA GLU A 223 24.51 -13.99 -0.43
C GLU A 223 25.62 -13.27 -1.21
N MET A 224 25.52 -11.97 -1.44
CA MET A 224 26.46 -11.16 -2.21
C MET A 224 27.41 -10.38 -1.28
N ALA A 225 28.72 -10.52 -1.48
CA ALA A 225 29.75 -9.89 -0.65
C ALA A 225 29.63 -8.36 -0.57
N ASP A 226 29.15 -7.72 -1.64
CA ASP A 226 28.95 -6.28 -1.70
C ASP A 226 27.96 -5.75 -0.63
N TYR A 227 26.99 -6.55 -0.20
CA TYR A 227 25.98 -6.20 0.78
C TYR A 227 26.28 -6.73 2.20
N THR A 228 27.08 -7.79 2.31
CA THR A 228 27.34 -8.48 3.60
C THR A 228 28.61 -8.03 4.30
N GLY A 229 29.49 -7.29 3.62
CA GLY A 229 30.86 -6.98 4.09
C GLY A 229 30.99 -5.94 5.23
N ALA A 230 29.92 -5.31 5.68
CA ALA A 230 29.99 -4.15 6.57
C ALA A 230 29.53 -4.37 8.01
N GLY A 231 29.30 -5.60 8.43
CA GLY A 231 29.03 -5.90 9.85
C GLY A 231 30.27 -5.67 10.70
N ALA A 232 30.26 -4.69 11.62
CA ALA A 232 31.18 -4.71 12.74
C ALA A 232 31.02 -6.08 13.42
N ARG A 233 32.11 -6.74 13.78
CA ARG A 233 32.10 -8.05 14.45
C ARG A 233 31.13 -8.01 15.63
N GLY A 234 29.98 -8.69 15.52
CA GLY A 234 29.04 -8.88 16.62
C GLY A 234 27.58 -8.46 16.40
N GLU A 235 27.24 -7.61 15.42
CA GLU A 235 25.86 -7.19 15.17
C GLU A 235 25.46 -7.54 13.74
N GLY A 236 24.62 -8.56 13.56
CA GLY A 236 23.94 -8.84 12.30
C GLY A 236 22.81 -7.85 12.02
N PRO A 237 22.29 -7.79 10.77
CA PRO A 237 21.11 -7.00 10.44
C PRO A 237 19.88 -7.48 11.23
N PRO A 238 18.87 -6.63 11.45
CA PRO A 238 17.67 -7.00 12.24
C PRO A 238 16.85 -8.14 11.63
N TYR A 239 17.07 -8.46 10.37
CA TYR A 239 16.50 -9.58 9.62
C TYR A 239 17.35 -9.83 8.35
N PRO A 240 17.25 -11.02 7.70
CA PRO A 240 17.87 -11.25 6.39
C PRO A 240 17.36 -10.20 5.38
N VAL A 241 18.26 -9.46 4.73
CA VAL A 241 17.91 -8.23 3.99
C VAL A 241 16.93 -8.47 2.83
N ASP A 242 16.92 -9.68 2.27
CA ASP A 242 16.00 -10.07 1.19
C ASP A 242 14.63 -10.55 1.69
N ASP A 243 14.47 -10.82 2.99
CA ASP A 243 13.19 -11.22 3.59
C ASP A 243 12.36 -9.96 3.94
N ALA A 244 12.37 -8.98 3.08
CA ALA A 244 11.75 -7.67 3.22
C ALA A 244 11.27 -7.13 1.88
N ALA A 245 10.57 -6.00 1.88
CA ALA A 245 10.49 -5.17 0.69
C ALA A 245 11.87 -4.54 0.48
N LEU A 246 12.63 -5.08 -0.46
CA LEU A 246 13.98 -4.63 -0.76
C LEU A 246 13.94 -3.54 -1.82
N HIS A 247 14.70 -2.47 -1.60
CA HIS A 247 14.75 -1.32 -2.49
C HIS A 247 16.20 -0.93 -2.80
N HIS A 248 16.48 -0.73 -4.08
CA HIS A 248 17.71 -0.07 -4.55
C HIS A 248 17.36 1.37 -4.89
N VAL A 249 17.92 2.33 -4.15
CA VAL A 249 17.72 3.77 -4.32
C VAL A 249 18.88 4.34 -5.10
N PHE A 250 18.60 5.18 -6.07
CA PHE A 250 19.59 5.87 -6.90
C PHE A 250 19.09 7.27 -7.29
N ASP A 251 19.93 8.07 -7.88
CA ASP A 251 19.54 9.42 -8.28
C ASP A 251 18.44 9.36 -9.37
N GLY A 252 17.35 10.06 -9.10
CA GLY A 252 16.17 10.13 -9.98
C GLY A 252 15.22 8.94 -9.90
N GLY A 253 15.42 7.99 -8.94
CA GLY A 253 14.47 6.89 -8.79
C GLY A 253 14.89 5.77 -7.83
N TRP A 254 14.12 4.70 -7.87
CA TRP A 254 14.33 3.52 -7.04
C TRP A 254 13.78 2.26 -7.71
N MET A 255 14.26 1.10 -7.28
CA MET A 255 13.84 -0.23 -7.73
C MET A 255 13.32 -1.03 -6.55
N TRP A 256 12.23 -1.77 -6.72
CA TRP A 256 11.80 -2.80 -5.78
C TRP A 256 12.22 -4.19 -6.20
N VAL A 257 12.46 -5.06 -5.22
CA VAL A 257 12.68 -6.50 -5.40
C VAL A 257 11.88 -7.23 -4.32
N LEU A 258 10.80 -7.92 -4.70
CA LEU A 258 9.88 -8.59 -3.80
C LEU A 258 9.85 -10.08 -4.12
N ARG A 259 10.23 -10.92 -3.17
CA ARG A 259 10.32 -12.37 -3.37
C ARG A 259 9.04 -13.07 -2.98
N PHE A 260 8.61 -14.04 -3.78
CA PHE A 260 7.50 -14.94 -3.47
C PHE A 260 8.00 -16.35 -3.17
N GLY A 261 7.20 -17.12 -2.40
CA GLY A 261 7.56 -18.47 -1.95
C GLY A 261 7.66 -19.53 -3.06
N ASN A 262 7.23 -19.20 -4.28
CA ASN A 262 7.31 -20.08 -5.46
C ASN A 262 8.56 -19.82 -6.34
N GLY A 263 9.52 -19.05 -5.87
CA GLY A 263 10.74 -18.71 -6.62
C GLY A 263 10.59 -17.57 -7.63
N VAL A 264 9.39 -17.01 -7.78
CA VAL A 264 9.18 -15.81 -8.57
C VAL A 264 9.55 -14.58 -7.73
N THR A 265 10.12 -13.58 -8.39
CA THR A 265 10.47 -12.27 -7.81
C THR A 265 9.80 -11.18 -8.64
N SER A 266 8.99 -10.33 -8.01
CA SER A 266 8.54 -9.08 -8.62
C SER A 266 9.66 -8.05 -8.54
N ALA A 267 10.02 -7.46 -9.66
CA ALA A 267 10.96 -6.34 -9.67
C ALA A 267 10.54 -5.28 -10.68
N GLY A 268 10.80 -4.03 -10.31
CA GLY A 268 10.50 -2.91 -11.17
C GLY A 268 11.09 -1.62 -10.62
N VAL A 269 10.99 -0.57 -11.43
CA VAL A 269 11.51 0.76 -11.10
C VAL A 269 10.42 1.79 -11.16
N ALA A 270 10.53 2.79 -10.28
CA ALA A 270 9.82 4.05 -10.35
C ALA A 270 10.88 5.16 -10.48
N VAL A 271 10.83 5.91 -11.56
CA VAL A 271 11.85 6.92 -11.90
C VAL A 271 11.21 8.22 -12.34
N GLU A 272 11.89 9.33 -12.08
CA GLU A 272 11.50 10.66 -12.57
C GLU A 272 11.53 10.71 -14.10
N ASP A 273 10.69 11.57 -14.69
CA ASP A 273 10.54 11.69 -16.15
C ASP A 273 11.88 11.92 -16.86
N ALA A 274 12.78 12.73 -16.31
CA ALA A 274 14.09 12.99 -16.91
C ALA A 274 14.95 11.71 -17.03
N LEU A 275 14.96 10.86 -16.00
CA LEU A 275 15.66 9.58 -16.04
C LEU A 275 14.93 8.55 -16.92
N ALA A 276 13.60 8.59 -16.94
CA ALA A 276 12.78 7.74 -17.81
C ALA A 276 13.04 8.01 -19.29
N GLU A 277 13.17 9.29 -19.68
CA GLU A 277 13.52 9.72 -21.03
C GLU A 277 14.94 9.27 -21.43
N ASP A 278 15.93 9.49 -20.55
CA ASP A 278 17.31 9.09 -20.76
C ASP A 278 17.47 7.56 -20.91
N LEU A 279 16.72 6.80 -20.10
CA LEU A 279 16.65 5.34 -20.20
C LEU A 279 15.77 4.86 -21.37
N ARG A 280 15.01 5.73 -22.00
CA ARG A 280 13.94 5.35 -22.96
C ARG A 280 13.06 4.25 -22.39
N LEU A 281 12.37 4.54 -21.28
CA LEU A 281 11.69 3.54 -20.46
C LEU A 281 10.63 2.74 -21.23
N ALA A 282 10.05 3.32 -22.27
CA ALA A 282 9.09 2.68 -23.18
C ALA A 282 9.66 1.48 -23.97
N ASP A 283 11.00 1.36 -24.08
CA ASP A 283 11.65 0.24 -24.77
C ASP A 283 11.59 -1.07 -23.94
N GLY A 284 10.95 -1.08 -22.78
CA GLY A 284 10.73 -2.29 -21.97
C GLY A 284 12.04 -2.94 -21.53
N GLU A 285 12.26 -4.19 -21.91
CA GLU A 285 13.44 -4.96 -21.51
C GLU A 285 14.76 -4.28 -21.88
N ALA A 286 14.83 -3.58 -23.02
CA ALA A 286 16.04 -2.86 -23.43
C ALA A 286 16.33 -1.68 -22.47
N ALA A 287 15.31 -0.99 -21.99
CA ALA A 287 15.46 0.05 -20.97
C ALA A 287 15.89 -0.53 -19.61
N TRP A 288 15.33 -1.69 -19.23
CA TRP A 288 15.76 -2.42 -18.05
C TRP A 288 17.26 -2.74 -18.08
N ARG A 289 17.77 -3.24 -19.18
CA ARG A 289 19.20 -3.51 -19.35
C ARG A 289 20.05 -2.23 -19.24
N ARG A 290 19.64 -1.12 -19.87
CA ARG A 290 20.32 0.18 -19.75
C ARG A 290 20.42 0.66 -18.29
N LEU A 291 19.37 0.44 -17.51
CA LEU A 291 19.41 0.75 -16.06
C LEU A 291 20.40 -0.16 -15.32
N LEU A 292 20.34 -1.47 -15.54
CA LEU A 292 21.26 -2.43 -14.91
C LEU A 292 22.73 -2.11 -15.25
N ASP A 293 23.03 -1.66 -16.48
CA ASP A 293 24.38 -1.24 -16.86
C ASP A 293 24.89 -0.03 -16.06
N ARG A 294 23.98 0.81 -15.54
CA ARG A 294 24.33 1.92 -14.64
C ARG A 294 24.56 1.48 -13.20
N LEU A 295 24.04 0.34 -12.77
CA LEU A 295 24.03 -0.15 -11.41
C LEU A 295 24.75 -1.51 -11.32
N PRO A 296 26.12 -1.55 -11.33
CA PRO A 296 26.90 -2.78 -11.50
C PRO A 296 26.55 -3.90 -10.51
N THR A 297 26.33 -3.58 -9.22
CA THR A 297 25.97 -4.60 -8.22
C THR A 297 24.54 -5.12 -8.41
N VAL A 298 23.60 -4.26 -8.81
CA VAL A 298 22.23 -4.68 -9.15
C VAL A 298 22.23 -5.52 -10.43
N ARG A 299 23.05 -5.15 -11.44
CA ARG A 299 23.24 -5.99 -12.63
C ARG A 299 23.71 -7.40 -12.28
N ASP A 300 24.66 -7.52 -11.36
CA ASP A 300 25.15 -8.83 -10.91
C ASP A 300 24.05 -9.61 -10.15
N GLN A 301 23.21 -8.95 -9.36
CA GLN A 301 22.01 -9.56 -8.73
C GLN A 301 21.04 -10.14 -9.77
N PHE A 302 20.91 -9.51 -10.92
CA PHE A 302 20.04 -9.95 -12.00
C PHE A 302 20.77 -10.75 -13.10
N ALA A 303 22.04 -11.12 -12.93
CA ALA A 303 22.82 -11.80 -13.96
C ALA A 303 22.24 -13.17 -14.36
N GLY A 304 21.66 -13.91 -13.41
CA GLY A 304 20.97 -15.19 -13.64
C GLY A 304 19.45 -15.06 -13.82
N ALA A 305 18.91 -13.85 -13.80
CA ALA A 305 17.48 -13.63 -13.83
C ALA A 305 16.88 -13.74 -15.23
N ALA A 306 15.73 -14.37 -15.32
CA ALA A 306 14.94 -14.44 -16.55
C ALA A 306 13.52 -13.88 -16.30
N PRO A 307 13.01 -12.97 -17.15
CA PRO A 307 11.64 -12.49 -17.02
C PRO A 307 10.65 -13.63 -17.34
N VAL A 308 9.66 -13.84 -16.49
CA VAL A 308 8.60 -14.86 -16.68
C VAL A 308 7.32 -14.27 -17.29
N ARG A 309 7.32 -12.98 -17.53
CA ARG A 309 6.28 -12.24 -18.26
C ARG A 309 6.89 -11.02 -18.98
N GLN A 310 6.14 -10.46 -19.93
CA GLN A 310 6.55 -9.22 -20.59
C GLN A 310 6.68 -8.06 -19.59
N PHE A 311 7.52 -7.09 -19.93
CA PHE A 311 7.61 -5.85 -19.18
C PHE A 311 6.37 -4.97 -19.39
N ASP A 312 5.86 -4.42 -18.30
CA ASP A 312 4.83 -3.40 -18.32
C ASP A 312 5.47 -2.03 -18.08
N TRP A 313 5.18 -1.09 -18.96
CA TRP A 313 5.55 0.30 -18.82
C TRP A 313 4.33 1.15 -18.48
N MET A 314 4.48 1.98 -17.45
CA MET A 314 3.48 2.98 -17.04
C MET A 314 4.04 4.39 -17.29
N PRO A 315 3.60 5.09 -18.35
CA PRO A 315 4.13 6.40 -18.75
C PRO A 315 3.76 7.54 -17.78
N ARG A 316 2.85 7.28 -16.87
CA ARG A 316 2.46 8.18 -15.78
C ARG A 316 2.05 7.33 -14.59
N LEU A 317 2.91 7.31 -13.57
CA LEU A 317 2.69 6.49 -12.39
C LEU A 317 1.66 7.14 -11.47
N SER A 318 1.86 8.38 -11.08
CA SER A 318 0.97 9.08 -10.15
C SER A 318 -0.36 9.53 -10.81
N TYR A 319 -1.43 9.48 -10.01
CA TYR A 319 -2.77 9.82 -10.43
C TYR A 319 -3.63 10.22 -9.23
N ARG A 320 -4.47 11.24 -9.39
CA ARG A 320 -5.46 11.70 -8.41
C ARG A 320 -6.74 12.10 -9.11
N ALA A 321 -7.87 11.53 -8.71
CA ALA A 321 -9.18 11.95 -9.16
C ALA A 321 -9.59 13.30 -8.53
N SER A 322 -10.46 14.05 -9.19
CA SER A 322 -11.02 15.29 -8.63
C SER A 322 -12.05 15.02 -7.52
N ALA A 323 -12.67 13.84 -7.50
CA ALA A 323 -13.59 13.36 -6.48
C ALA A 323 -13.46 11.85 -6.31
N ALA A 324 -13.63 11.33 -5.08
CA ALA A 324 -13.60 9.90 -4.80
C ALA A 324 -15.00 9.31 -4.55
N ALA A 325 -16.03 10.12 -4.45
CA ALA A 325 -17.41 9.67 -4.33
C ALA A 325 -18.39 10.77 -4.73
N GLY A 326 -19.64 10.39 -4.96
CA GLY A 326 -20.80 11.23 -5.20
C GLY A 326 -22.08 10.46 -4.88
N PRO A 327 -23.26 10.97 -5.22
CA PRO A 327 -24.53 10.32 -4.89
C PRO A 327 -24.59 8.87 -5.38
N CYS A 328 -24.67 7.93 -4.43
CA CYS A 328 -24.76 6.49 -4.69
C CYS A 328 -23.58 5.87 -5.46
N TRP A 329 -22.42 6.52 -5.53
CA TRP A 329 -21.22 5.93 -6.11
C TRP A 329 -19.95 6.29 -5.33
N ALA A 330 -18.95 5.41 -5.37
CA ALA A 330 -17.64 5.65 -4.80
C ALA A 330 -16.53 4.97 -5.62
N LEU A 331 -15.32 5.55 -5.56
CA LEU A 331 -14.07 4.93 -5.98
C LEU A 331 -13.40 4.34 -4.75
N LEU A 332 -12.90 3.11 -4.78
CA LEU A 332 -11.94 2.68 -3.77
C LEU A 332 -10.69 3.56 -3.85
N PRO A 333 -9.93 3.73 -2.75
CA PRO A 333 -8.74 4.59 -2.76
C PRO A 333 -7.77 4.30 -3.91
N SER A 334 -7.57 3.02 -4.25
CA SER A 334 -6.73 2.62 -5.40
C SER A 334 -7.30 3.03 -6.77
N ALA A 335 -8.62 3.29 -6.86
CA ALA A 335 -9.25 3.83 -8.07
C ALA A 335 -9.30 5.37 -8.03
N ALA A 336 -9.36 5.99 -6.84
CA ALA A 336 -9.39 7.43 -6.66
C ALA A 336 -8.01 8.07 -6.80
N ALA A 337 -6.95 7.40 -6.33
CA ALA A 337 -5.60 7.95 -6.35
C ALA A 337 -4.54 6.84 -6.35
N PHE A 338 -3.42 7.12 -6.96
CA PHE A 338 -2.19 6.36 -6.84
C PHE A 338 -1.01 7.33 -6.80
N VAL A 339 -0.16 7.20 -5.82
CA VAL A 339 1.01 8.06 -5.65
C VAL A 339 2.25 7.35 -6.21
N ASP A 340 2.69 6.32 -5.50
CA ASP A 340 3.93 5.61 -5.75
C ASP A 340 3.93 4.29 -4.95
N PRO A 341 4.60 3.21 -5.41
CA PRO A 341 4.69 1.99 -4.64
C PRO A 341 5.66 2.05 -3.44
N LEU A 342 6.45 3.11 -3.29
CA LEU A 342 7.35 3.32 -2.16
C LEU A 342 6.57 3.22 -0.83
N PHE A 343 7.08 2.48 0.13
CA PHE A 343 6.47 2.21 1.45
C PHE A 343 5.19 1.38 1.45
N SER A 344 4.79 0.76 0.34
CA SER A 344 3.64 -0.16 0.29
C SER A 344 2.31 0.46 0.76
N THR A 345 2.10 1.75 0.48
CA THR A 345 0.94 2.52 0.98
C THR A 345 -0.40 2.12 0.37
N GLY A 346 -0.39 1.46 -0.79
CA GLY A 346 -1.60 1.13 -1.54
C GLY A 346 -2.54 0.15 -0.83
N PHE A 347 -2.00 -0.86 -0.12
CA PHE A 347 -2.81 -1.82 0.62
C PHE A 347 -3.58 -1.20 1.79
N PRO A 348 -2.90 -0.55 2.76
CA PRO A 348 -3.60 0.03 3.90
C PRO A 348 -4.59 1.13 3.47
N LEU A 349 -4.25 1.97 2.50
CA LEU A 349 -5.20 2.96 1.96
C LEU A 349 -6.47 2.30 1.40
N THR A 350 -6.30 1.25 0.58
CA THR A 350 -7.45 0.54 -0.01
C THR A 350 -8.32 -0.10 1.06
N LEU A 351 -7.73 -0.75 2.08
CA LEU A 351 -8.47 -1.38 3.16
C LEU A 351 -9.15 -0.37 4.09
N LEU A 352 -8.55 0.79 4.35
CA LEU A 352 -9.22 1.91 5.03
C LEU A 352 -10.44 2.39 4.25
N GLY A 353 -10.34 2.46 2.92
CA GLY A 353 -11.49 2.77 2.07
C GLY A 353 -12.58 1.72 2.14
N VAL A 354 -12.21 0.42 2.13
CA VAL A 354 -13.15 -0.68 2.33
C VAL A 354 -13.85 -0.58 3.69
N GLU A 355 -13.10 -0.34 4.78
CA GLU A 355 -13.64 -0.15 6.12
C GLU A 355 -14.68 0.98 6.19
N ARG A 356 -14.37 2.13 5.59
CA ARG A 356 -15.25 3.30 5.56
C ARG A 356 -16.51 3.06 4.73
N LEU A 357 -16.36 2.48 3.53
CA LEU A 357 -17.50 2.16 2.67
C LEU A 357 -18.38 1.08 3.31
N ALA A 358 -17.80 0.09 3.97
CA ALA A 358 -18.54 -0.92 4.73
C ALA A 358 -19.40 -0.27 5.82
N GLY A 359 -18.89 0.73 6.54
CA GLY A 359 -19.66 1.50 7.52
C GLY A 359 -20.82 2.29 6.91
N LEU A 360 -20.60 2.91 5.74
CA LEU A 360 -21.67 3.62 5.00
C LEU A 360 -22.75 2.65 4.46
N LEU A 361 -22.36 1.46 4.04
CA LEU A 361 -23.30 0.40 3.62
C LEU A 361 -24.10 -0.14 4.80
N GLU A 362 -23.45 -0.38 5.95
CA GLU A 362 -24.07 -0.89 7.17
C GLU A 362 -25.11 0.11 7.72
N SER A 363 -24.80 1.41 7.73
CA SER A 363 -25.73 2.47 8.15
C SER A 363 -26.81 2.81 7.11
N GLY A 364 -26.70 2.31 5.88
CA GLY A 364 -27.58 2.68 4.76
C GLY A 364 -27.28 4.06 4.15
N THR A 365 -26.39 4.85 4.75
CA THR A 365 -26.03 6.21 4.29
C THR A 365 -25.43 6.22 2.89
N PHE A 366 -24.82 5.10 2.45
CA PHE A 366 -24.33 4.95 1.09
C PHE A 366 -25.43 5.16 0.04
N PHE A 367 -26.68 4.80 0.34
CA PHE A 367 -27.83 4.89 -0.55
C PHE A 367 -28.69 6.13 -0.30
N GLY A 368 -28.20 7.12 0.44
CA GLY A 368 -28.86 8.42 0.65
C GLY A 368 -29.87 8.50 1.80
N ALA A 369 -30.14 7.40 2.50
CA ALA A 369 -31.02 7.40 3.69
C ALA A 369 -30.45 6.47 4.77
N PRO A 370 -30.43 6.89 6.06
CA PRO A 370 -30.15 6.01 7.18
C PRO A 370 -31.20 4.90 7.26
N ARG A 371 -30.83 3.72 7.70
CA ARG A 371 -31.81 2.68 8.09
C ARG A 371 -32.43 3.09 9.41
N ASP A 372 -33.77 3.05 9.50
CA ASP A 372 -34.50 3.36 10.73
C ASP A 372 -34.06 2.42 11.88
N GLY A 373 -33.63 3.00 13.00
CA GLY A 373 -33.39 2.30 14.26
C GLY A 373 -31.94 1.96 14.60
N ASP A 374 -30.97 2.22 13.72
CA ASP A 374 -29.56 1.95 14.04
C ASP A 374 -28.83 3.23 14.50
N GLU A 375 -28.44 3.27 15.80
CA GLU A 375 -27.38 4.18 16.21
C GLU A 375 -26.06 3.76 15.52
N PRO A 376 -25.38 4.66 14.81
CA PRO A 376 -24.13 4.31 14.16
C PRO A 376 -23.10 3.90 15.22
N ARG A 377 -22.71 2.62 15.21
CA ARG A 377 -21.61 2.14 16.05
C ARG A 377 -20.38 2.98 15.72
N ARG A 378 -19.83 3.68 16.73
CA ARG A 378 -18.61 4.48 16.57
C ARG A 378 -17.48 3.60 16.09
N GLN A 379 -16.96 3.88 14.92
CA GLN A 379 -15.84 3.18 14.29
C GLN A 379 -14.59 4.05 14.33
N VAL A 380 -13.44 3.40 14.44
CA VAL A 380 -12.15 4.07 14.18
C VAL A 380 -12.16 4.56 12.74
N GLY A 381 -12.02 5.88 12.53
CA GLY A 381 -12.01 6.46 11.19
C GLY A 381 -13.35 6.45 10.45
N ALA A 382 -14.48 6.25 11.13
CA ALA A 382 -15.81 6.29 10.53
C ALA A 382 -16.09 7.64 9.83
N VAL A 383 -16.69 7.55 8.65
CA VAL A 383 -17.19 8.71 7.90
C VAL A 383 -18.72 8.73 7.94
N SER A 384 -19.30 9.92 7.97
CA SER A 384 -20.74 10.10 8.08
C SER A 384 -21.46 10.18 6.74
N SER A 385 -20.73 10.33 5.62
CA SER A 385 -21.32 10.50 4.29
C SER A 385 -20.33 10.14 3.19
N LEU A 386 -20.81 9.96 1.97
CA LEU A 386 -19.98 9.79 0.76
C LEU A 386 -19.09 11.02 0.50
N GLN A 387 -19.56 12.23 0.83
CA GLN A 387 -18.73 13.43 0.72
C GLN A 387 -17.55 13.36 1.71
N ALA A 388 -17.80 13.04 2.98
CA ALA A 388 -16.74 12.88 3.97
C ALA A 388 -15.75 11.74 3.59
N TYR A 389 -16.26 10.66 2.98
CA TYR A 389 -15.41 9.61 2.41
C TYR A 389 -14.50 10.13 1.30
N SER A 390 -15.06 10.90 0.36
CA SER A 390 -14.29 11.51 -0.72
C SER A 390 -13.20 12.43 -0.19
N ASP A 391 -13.55 13.32 0.75
CA ASP A 391 -12.64 14.31 1.33
C ASP A 391 -11.46 13.64 2.04
N VAL A 392 -11.72 12.65 2.90
CA VAL A 392 -10.66 11.95 3.64
C VAL A 392 -9.78 11.12 2.71
N THR A 393 -10.37 10.44 1.71
CA THR A 393 -9.63 9.63 0.75
C THR A 393 -8.63 10.47 -0.04
N LEU A 394 -9.05 11.63 -0.53
CA LEU A 394 -8.19 12.52 -1.30
C LEU A 394 -7.16 13.23 -0.41
N ALA A 395 -7.51 13.62 0.81
CA ALA A 395 -6.59 14.23 1.76
C ALA A 395 -5.46 13.26 2.17
N GLU A 396 -5.77 11.98 2.37
CA GLU A 396 -4.77 10.94 2.65
C GLU A 396 -3.84 10.68 1.46
N ALA A 397 -4.36 10.74 0.23
CA ALA A 397 -3.56 10.64 -0.97
C ALA A 397 -2.62 11.86 -1.12
N ASP A 398 -3.13 13.08 -0.90
CA ASP A 398 -2.34 14.33 -0.93
C ASP A 398 -1.23 14.31 0.13
N HIS A 399 -1.54 13.84 1.35
CA HIS A 399 -0.55 13.70 2.42
C HIS A 399 0.53 12.68 2.07
N THR A 400 0.15 11.52 1.52
CA THR A 400 1.08 10.50 1.06
C THR A 400 1.99 11.04 -0.05
N ALA A 401 1.44 11.80 -0.99
CA ALA A 401 2.21 12.39 -2.08
C ALA A 401 3.23 13.42 -1.57
N ALA A 402 2.86 14.28 -0.63
CA ALA A 402 3.80 15.23 -0.02
C ALA A 402 4.98 14.54 0.67
N PHE A 403 4.71 13.44 1.34
CA PHE A 403 5.71 12.60 2.00
C PHE A 403 6.66 11.93 0.97
N VAL A 404 6.12 11.27 -0.05
CA VAL A 404 6.94 10.60 -1.08
C VAL A 404 7.74 11.59 -1.92
N ALA A 405 7.21 12.79 -2.20
CA ALA A 405 7.94 13.87 -2.87
C ALA A 405 9.20 14.27 -2.09
N GLY A 406 9.13 14.32 -0.74
CA GLY A 406 10.30 14.51 0.12
C GLY A 406 11.36 13.42 -0.09
N CYS A 407 10.93 12.17 -0.19
CA CYS A 407 11.82 11.03 -0.43
C CYS A 407 12.52 11.12 -1.78
N TYR A 408 11.81 11.45 -2.87
CA TYR A 408 12.41 11.67 -4.19
C TYR A 408 13.48 12.78 -4.16
N ALA A 409 13.18 13.89 -3.54
CA ALA A 409 14.16 14.97 -3.37
C ALA A 409 15.36 14.58 -2.49
N GLY A 410 15.22 13.57 -1.65
CA GLY A 410 16.25 12.98 -0.81
C GLY A 410 17.14 11.96 -1.52
N PHE A 411 16.73 11.36 -2.64
CA PHE A 411 17.49 10.28 -3.29
C PHE A 411 18.95 10.64 -3.64
N PRO A 412 19.29 11.85 -4.09
CA PRO A 412 20.69 12.22 -4.33
C PRO A 412 21.54 12.24 -3.05
N ARG A 413 20.92 12.43 -1.89
CA ARG A 413 21.59 12.40 -0.58
C ARG A 413 20.84 11.47 0.34
N PHE A 414 21.34 10.27 0.49
CA PHE A 414 20.65 9.19 1.19
C PHE A 414 20.26 9.57 2.63
N ASP A 415 21.06 10.40 3.32
CA ASP A 415 20.72 10.90 4.65
C ASP A 415 19.39 11.68 4.66
N ASP A 416 19.13 12.52 3.63
CA ASP A 416 17.87 13.24 3.51
C ASP A 416 16.70 12.24 3.27
N PHE A 417 16.89 11.24 2.41
CA PHE A 417 15.91 10.18 2.20
C PHE A 417 15.60 9.45 3.51
N VAL A 418 16.63 9.09 4.30
CA VAL A 418 16.45 8.46 5.61
C VAL A 418 15.62 9.37 6.53
N GLN A 419 15.92 10.67 6.59
CA GLN A 419 15.13 11.58 7.42
C GLN A 419 13.66 11.64 7.00
N TYR A 420 13.34 11.78 5.72
CA TYR A 420 11.95 11.73 5.26
C TYR A 420 11.28 10.39 5.57
N SER A 421 12.00 9.27 5.44
CA SER A 421 11.48 7.94 5.76
C SER A 421 11.04 7.81 7.23
N MET A 422 11.67 8.54 8.15
CA MET A 422 11.31 8.51 9.57
C MET A 422 9.88 9.02 9.83
N PHE A 423 9.36 9.95 9.03
CA PHE A 423 7.94 10.34 9.13
C PHE A 423 7.01 9.16 8.87
N TYR A 424 7.28 8.41 7.79
CA TYR A 424 6.49 7.22 7.49
C TYR A 424 6.53 6.21 8.63
N PHE A 425 7.73 5.81 9.02
CA PHE A 425 7.87 4.74 10.02
C PHE A 425 7.34 5.14 11.39
N ALA A 426 7.48 6.41 11.80
CA ALA A 426 6.92 6.89 13.06
C ALA A 426 5.38 6.91 13.03
N ALA A 427 4.79 7.43 11.95
CA ALA A 427 3.34 7.47 11.81
C ALA A 427 2.73 6.06 11.65
N ALA A 428 3.39 5.18 10.88
CA ALA A 428 2.93 3.81 10.66
C ALA A 428 2.97 3.00 11.97
N SER A 429 4.13 2.91 12.64
CA SER A 429 4.27 2.17 13.90
C SER A 429 3.31 2.68 14.99
N TYR A 430 3.13 4.01 15.07
CA TYR A 430 2.15 4.58 15.99
C TYR A 430 0.72 4.13 15.66
N ALA A 431 0.30 4.22 14.39
CA ALA A 431 -1.04 3.85 13.97
C ALA A 431 -1.35 2.37 14.21
N GLU A 432 -0.36 1.49 14.01
CA GLU A 432 -0.46 0.05 14.21
C GLU A 432 -0.73 -0.31 15.66
N ILE A 433 0.05 0.22 16.59
CA ILE A 433 -0.15 -0.04 18.01
C ILE A 433 -1.40 0.68 18.52
N ALA A 434 -1.62 1.94 18.12
CA ALA A 434 -2.81 2.70 18.53
C ALA A 434 -4.11 1.99 18.16
N ARG A 435 -4.21 1.38 16.97
CA ARG A 435 -5.41 0.62 16.59
C ARG A 435 -5.74 -0.53 17.53
N ARG A 436 -4.77 -1.07 18.25
CA ARG A 436 -4.95 -2.17 19.20
C ARG A 436 -5.26 -1.68 20.63
N VAL A 437 -4.61 -0.60 21.08
CA VAL A 437 -4.65 -0.18 22.50
C VAL A 437 -5.32 1.18 22.73
N ALA A 438 -5.44 2.02 21.71
CA ALA A 438 -6.01 3.37 21.77
C ALA A 438 -6.67 3.74 20.42
N PRO A 439 -7.72 3.03 19.99
CA PRO A 439 -8.28 3.16 18.65
C PRO A 439 -8.75 4.57 18.29
N GLU A 440 -9.18 5.37 19.28
CA GLU A 440 -9.56 6.78 19.09
C GLU A 440 -8.38 7.64 18.62
N ARG A 441 -7.14 7.29 18.97
CA ARG A 441 -5.91 7.98 18.55
C ARG A 441 -5.44 7.56 17.15
N ALA A 442 -5.92 6.42 16.66
CA ALA A 442 -5.67 5.96 15.29
C ALA A 442 -6.64 6.60 14.27
N ALA A 443 -7.72 7.25 14.75
CA ALA A 443 -8.80 7.79 13.91
C ALA A 443 -8.42 9.05 13.11
N VAL A 444 -7.21 9.56 13.23
CA VAL A 444 -6.74 10.80 12.57
C VAL A 444 -6.33 10.62 11.09
N GLY A 445 -6.70 9.50 10.47
CA GLY A 445 -6.42 9.19 9.07
C GLY A 445 -5.07 8.51 8.85
N PHE A 446 -4.88 8.03 7.61
CA PHE A 446 -3.67 7.33 7.20
C PHE A 446 -2.43 8.22 7.37
N LEU A 447 -1.37 7.65 7.96
CA LEU A 447 -0.12 8.37 8.28
C LEU A 447 -0.36 9.71 8.99
N ARG A 448 -1.43 9.79 9.80
CA ARG A 448 -1.81 11.01 10.56
C ARG A 448 -2.14 12.21 9.66
N ALA A 449 -2.73 11.99 8.50
CA ALA A 449 -3.10 13.04 7.55
C ALA A 449 -4.04 14.12 8.15
N GLY A 450 -4.89 13.75 9.10
CA GLY A 450 -5.79 14.66 9.82
C GLY A 450 -5.23 15.22 11.12
N ASP A 451 -3.99 14.91 11.49
CA ASP A 451 -3.37 15.44 12.71
C ASP A 451 -2.94 16.91 12.49
N PRO A 452 -3.45 17.84 13.33
CA PRO A 452 -3.18 19.28 13.14
C PRO A 452 -1.73 19.69 13.41
N ALA A 453 -0.95 18.86 14.09
CA ALA A 453 0.48 19.12 14.34
C ALA A 453 1.37 18.39 13.34
N PHE A 454 1.12 17.11 13.11
CA PHE A 454 1.99 16.24 12.32
C PHE A 454 1.92 16.53 10.81
N ALA A 455 0.73 16.68 10.25
CA ALA A 455 0.57 16.92 8.82
C ALA A 455 1.14 18.27 8.34
N PRO A 456 0.99 19.40 9.05
CA PRO A 456 1.68 20.65 8.71
C PRO A 456 3.21 20.55 8.84
N ALA A 457 3.73 19.82 9.83
CA ALA A 457 5.18 19.64 9.99
C ALA A 457 5.80 19.00 8.74
N LEU A 458 5.19 17.95 8.19
CA LEU A 458 5.62 17.32 6.95
C LEU A 458 5.66 18.34 5.78
N ARG A 459 4.59 19.13 5.61
CA ARG A 459 4.53 20.14 4.54
C ARG A 459 5.60 21.23 4.67
N THR A 460 5.94 21.63 5.89
CA THR A 460 7.00 22.64 6.12
C THR A 460 8.41 22.12 5.86
N LEU A 461 8.60 20.81 5.86
CA LEU A 461 9.87 20.14 5.54
C LEU A 461 10.02 19.85 4.04
N SER A 462 8.99 20.12 3.24
CA SER A 462 9.02 19.92 1.79
C SER A 462 10.23 20.57 1.12
N PRO A 463 10.79 19.95 0.05
CA PRO A 463 12.06 20.34 -0.60
C PRO A 463 12.14 21.76 -1.16
N ALA A 464 11.00 22.42 -1.35
CA ALA A 464 10.91 23.77 -1.93
C ALA A 464 11.66 24.87 -1.14
N GLY A 465 12.31 24.54 -0.01
CA GLY A 465 12.89 25.49 0.94
C GLY A 465 14.36 25.89 0.79
N GLY A 466 15.10 25.35 -0.21
CA GLY A 466 16.52 25.72 -0.45
C GLY A 466 17.54 25.14 0.55
N ALA A 467 18.84 25.44 0.32
CA ALA A 467 19.97 24.83 1.05
C ALA A 467 20.00 25.13 2.57
N ALA A 468 19.57 26.31 3.00
CA ALA A 468 19.58 26.70 4.42
C ALA A 468 18.60 25.89 5.29
N ARG A 469 17.48 25.44 4.73
CA ARG A 469 16.52 24.56 5.44
C ARG A 469 17.00 23.11 5.55
N ARG A 470 17.99 22.71 4.76
CA ARG A 470 18.53 21.35 4.72
C ARG A 470 19.51 21.08 5.86
N ALA A 471 20.29 22.09 6.29
CA ALA A 471 21.30 21.94 7.34
C ALA A 471 20.74 21.37 8.67
N ASP A 472 19.44 21.65 8.95
CA ASP A 472 18.76 21.23 10.17
C ASP A 472 17.68 20.13 9.95
N LEU A 473 17.65 19.50 8.76
CA LEU A 473 16.57 18.56 8.42
C LEU A 473 16.41 17.46 9.47
N GLY A 474 17.51 16.82 9.88
CA GLY A 474 17.47 15.74 10.87
C GLY A 474 16.96 16.19 12.24
N ALA A 475 17.31 17.38 12.72
CA ALA A 475 16.81 17.92 13.98
C ALA A 475 15.30 18.19 13.89
N ARG A 476 14.87 18.86 12.82
CA ARG A 476 13.47 19.19 12.58
C ARG A 476 12.57 17.93 12.40
N VAL A 477 13.11 16.89 11.76
CA VAL A 477 12.41 15.61 11.64
C VAL A 477 12.28 14.95 13.01
N ARG A 478 13.37 14.87 13.80
CA ARG A 478 13.29 14.32 15.16
C ARG A 478 12.24 15.03 16.01
N ASP A 479 12.22 16.36 15.98
CA ASP A 479 11.24 17.15 16.74
C ASP A 479 9.80 16.87 16.26
N ALA A 480 9.58 16.80 14.95
CA ALA A 480 8.28 16.58 14.36
C ALA A 480 7.73 15.16 14.63
N VAL A 481 8.59 14.12 14.61
CA VAL A 481 8.15 12.74 14.88
C VAL A 481 8.12 12.40 16.38
N ALA A 482 8.80 13.16 17.24
CA ALA A 482 8.93 12.88 18.67
C ALA A 482 7.60 12.54 19.38
N PRO A 483 6.47 13.24 19.11
CA PRO A 483 5.19 12.94 19.75
C PRO A 483 4.60 11.56 19.41
N VAL A 484 5.00 10.97 18.28
CA VAL A 484 4.46 9.71 17.75
C VAL A 484 5.53 8.62 17.60
N ASN A 485 6.78 8.92 17.84
CA ASN A 485 7.88 7.96 17.73
C ASN A 485 7.85 6.97 18.91
N ILE A 486 7.26 5.80 18.69
CA ILE A 486 7.21 4.69 19.65
C ILE A 486 8.14 3.53 19.30
N ALA A 487 8.91 3.65 18.20
CA ALA A 487 9.78 2.60 17.68
C ALA A 487 11.29 2.96 17.81
N GLY A 488 11.65 3.91 18.67
CA GLY A 488 13.04 4.33 18.87
C GLY A 488 13.72 4.84 17.59
N LEU A 489 12.95 5.46 16.68
CA LEU A 489 13.47 5.98 15.41
C LEU A 489 14.30 7.24 15.65
N CYS A 490 15.18 7.56 14.71
CA CYS A 490 16.12 8.70 14.78
C CYS A 490 17.15 8.63 15.92
N GLU A 491 17.28 7.50 16.61
CA GLU A 491 18.32 7.31 17.63
C GLU A 491 19.68 7.09 16.97
N PRO A 492 20.70 7.96 17.25
CA PRO A 492 22.01 7.86 16.59
C PRO A 492 22.70 6.52 16.80
N GLY A 493 22.48 5.87 17.95
CA GLY A 493 23.05 4.56 18.28
C GLY A 493 22.59 3.43 17.38
N LYS A 494 21.39 3.53 16.80
CA LYS A 494 20.84 2.50 15.90
C LYS A 494 21.43 2.53 14.49
N LYS A 495 22.04 3.64 14.07
CA LYS A 495 22.77 3.77 12.80
C LYS A 495 22.01 3.16 11.62
N ASN A 496 20.79 3.63 11.36
CA ASN A 496 19.92 3.18 10.26
C ASN A 496 19.46 1.71 10.31
N TRP A 497 19.69 0.98 11.41
CA TRP A 497 19.15 -0.36 11.64
C TRP A 497 18.16 -0.33 12.80
N TYR A 498 16.90 -0.49 12.49
CA TYR A 498 15.80 -0.43 13.46
C TYR A 498 15.14 -1.80 13.56
N ALA A 499 15.42 -2.51 14.66
CA ALA A 499 14.72 -3.76 14.98
C ALA A 499 13.28 -3.46 15.43
N ALA A 500 12.40 -4.44 15.29
CA ALA A 500 11.08 -4.40 15.94
C ALA A 500 11.27 -4.76 17.42
N ASP A 501 11.38 -3.73 18.27
CA ASP A 501 11.70 -3.87 19.69
C ASP A 501 10.47 -3.55 20.55
N ALA A 502 10.01 -4.55 21.31
CA ALA A 502 8.92 -4.38 22.26
C ALA A 502 9.23 -3.33 23.35
N ALA A 503 10.49 -3.22 23.79
CA ALA A 503 10.89 -2.27 24.82
C ALA A 503 10.69 -0.81 24.37
N ASP A 504 11.02 -0.49 23.10
CA ASP A 504 10.78 0.83 22.54
C ASP A 504 9.29 1.20 22.55
N ALA A 505 8.43 0.27 22.11
CA ALA A 505 7.00 0.48 22.04
C ALA A 505 6.37 0.65 23.45
N ILE A 506 6.81 -0.16 24.41
CA ILE A 506 6.38 -0.09 25.81
C ILE A 506 6.83 1.24 26.43
N ALA A 507 8.07 1.68 26.22
CA ALA A 507 8.57 2.98 26.66
C ALA A 507 7.79 4.14 26.02
N GLY A 508 7.28 3.95 24.79
CA GLY A 508 6.44 4.90 24.08
C GLY A 508 4.98 4.97 24.51
N ALA A 509 4.51 4.13 25.44
CA ALA A 509 3.08 4.00 25.83
C ALA A 509 2.41 5.33 26.21
N ALA A 510 3.12 6.21 26.90
CA ALA A 510 2.61 7.53 27.27
C ALA A 510 2.21 8.37 26.04
N LYS A 511 2.87 8.22 24.90
CA LYS A 511 2.53 8.90 23.64
C LYS A 511 1.20 8.38 23.06
N LEU A 512 0.86 7.13 23.38
CA LEU A 512 -0.42 6.51 23.06
C LEU A 512 -1.52 6.86 24.08
N GLY A 513 -1.16 7.47 25.23
CA GLY A 513 -2.07 7.80 26.31
C GLY A 513 -2.57 6.57 27.08
N VAL A 514 -1.82 5.49 27.09
CA VAL A 514 -2.13 4.23 27.78
C VAL A 514 -1.01 3.84 28.75
N ALA A 515 -1.32 2.92 29.66
CA ALA A 515 -0.31 2.36 30.55
C ALA A 515 0.63 1.43 29.80
N PRO A 516 1.93 1.35 30.17
CA PRO A 516 2.90 0.44 29.54
C PRO A 516 2.47 -1.02 29.47
N GLU A 517 1.73 -1.48 30.50
CA GLU A 517 1.21 -2.85 30.61
C GLU A 517 0.21 -3.18 29.50
N ASN A 518 -0.57 -2.20 29.03
CA ASN A 518 -1.52 -2.38 27.94
C ASN A 518 -0.78 -2.62 26.61
N VAL A 519 0.31 -1.88 26.38
CA VAL A 519 1.17 -2.09 25.19
C VAL A 519 1.86 -3.44 25.28
N ALA A 520 2.43 -3.78 26.44
CA ALA A 520 3.08 -5.07 26.66
C ALA A 520 2.12 -6.25 26.42
N ALA A 521 0.90 -6.19 26.96
CA ALA A 521 -0.12 -7.21 26.75
C ALA A 521 -0.52 -7.35 25.27
N ALA A 522 -0.68 -6.22 24.56
CA ALA A 522 -1.00 -6.23 23.13
C ALA A 522 0.13 -6.85 22.27
N LEU A 523 1.39 -6.53 22.58
CA LEU A 523 2.56 -7.08 21.89
C LEU A 523 2.71 -8.58 22.17
N ALA A 524 2.55 -9.01 23.43
CA ALA A 524 2.60 -10.42 23.80
C ALA A 524 1.49 -11.24 23.10
N ALA A 525 0.28 -10.67 22.97
CA ALA A 525 -0.81 -11.31 22.22
C ALA A 525 -0.51 -11.47 20.73
N LEU A 526 0.39 -10.66 20.19
CA LEU A 526 0.89 -10.75 18.79
C LEU A 526 2.03 -11.73 18.65
N GLY A 527 2.69 -12.14 19.75
CA GLY A 527 3.85 -13.03 19.74
C GLY A 527 5.19 -12.29 19.75
N PHE A 528 5.23 -11.03 20.18
CA PHE A 528 6.49 -10.31 20.46
C PHE A 528 7.19 -10.89 21.66
#